data_a6c006a514029db18d054675cb8d6616
#
_entry.id   a6c006a514029db18d054675cb8d6616
#
_cell.length_a   1.000
_cell.length_b   1.000
_cell.length_c   1.000
_cell.angle_alpha   90.00
_cell.angle_beta   90.00
_cell.angle_gamma   90.00
#
_symmetry.space_group_name_H-M   'P 1'
#
loop_
_entity.id
_entity.type
_entity.pdbx_description
1 polymer ?
#
loop_
_entity_poly.entity_id
_entity_poly.type
_entity_poly.pdbx_seq_one_letter_code
_entity_poly.pdbx_strand_id
1 'polypeptide(L)'
;MGEAEEKLEPSGPLLPEVQHRSISPLRSRDFLLFWTAGAVDGLGTCASSLFLPLILLGAGHSAGLAGLVASVALVSGLVVSPVAGVFADRWPRKPMMYAAALVAACAMGSVFVTVALGHVVLVHVLVAAAVEQAASATYGAAASGTIRRLVPPEGYTRAIGYLQARDQAVQIVGPTLGGVLYQLSRWVPLLADAVSFLLVAVLSKAIRTDLTPDREGPVAPFTRELAEGLRFVCAEPFLRFVVVWTAGINALLGALYFHAVFASHAQGAGPAAIGLILTLAGVGGLLGALAAPWLVRRVPAARIVTGASWVMVPTAAGLAFASRTWTYGLLLSGVSLIVPSVVVVLQTRAVLVTPDRLLARMGTVLGTAGQGVAVLAPVAAGVLVAEYGGRAVALGCAGAFAGLALYATSRARLVVGEAL
;
A
#
# COMPACT_ATOMS: atom_id res chain seq x y z
N MET A 1 -22.01 -1.79 76.12
CA MET A 1 -21.40 -0.96 75.11
C MET A 1 -21.18 -1.87 73.93
N GLY A 2 -22.17 -1.92 73.08
CA GLY A 2 -22.21 -2.81 71.90
C GLY A 2 -22.12 -1.94 70.69
N GLU A 3 -21.09 -2.16 69.87
CA GLU A 3 -20.96 -1.59 68.53
C GLU A 3 -21.82 -2.38 67.57
N ALA A 4 -22.75 -1.67 66.94
CA ALA A 4 -23.60 -2.22 65.88
C ALA A 4 -22.80 -2.19 64.55
N GLU A 5 -22.41 -3.36 64.05
CA GLU A 5 -21.97 -3.52 62.66
C GLU A 5 -23.14 -3.30 61.68
N GLU A 6 -23.15 -2.17 61.03
CA GLU A 6 -24.09 -1.84 59.93
C GLU A 6 -23.62 -2.58 58.66
N LYS A 7 -24.26 -3.72 58.37
CA LYS A 7 -24.12 -4.43 57.10
C LYS A 7 -24.67 -3.56 55.95
N LEU A 8 -23.79 -2.93 55.20
CA LEU A 8 -24.09 -2.35 53.88
C LEU A 8 -24.36 -3.50 52.89
N GLU A 9 -25.63 -3.79 52.62
CA GLU A 9 -26.05 -4.57 51.45
C GLU A 9 -25.89 -3.71 50.18
N PRO A 10 -25.20 -4.20 49.15
CA PRO A 10 -25.17 -3.54 47.84
C PRO A 10 -26.34 -4.10 46.98
N SER A 11 -27.58 -3.65 47.23
CA SER A 11 -28.70 -3.90 46.35
C SER A 11 -28.98 -2.73 45.41
N GLY A 12 -28.08 -2.53 44.45
CA GLY A 12 -28.38 -1.79 43.24
C GLY A 12 -28.88 -2.76 42.15
N PRO A 13 -29.96 -2.46 41.40
CA PRO A 13 -30.37 -3.33 40.30
C PRO A 13 -29.21 -3.40 39.28
N LEU A 14 -28.73 -4.64 39.05
CA LEU A 14 -27.84 -4.95 37.92
C LEU A 14 -28.54 -4.46 36.67
N LEU A 15 -28.02 -3.39 36.06
CA LEU A 15 -28.46 -2.95 34.75
C LEU A 15 -28.39 -4.19 33.82
N PRO A 16 -29.46 -4.51 33.08
CA PRO A 16 -29.43 -5.65 32.18
C PRO A 16 -28.19 -5.50 31.27
N GLU A 17 -27.32 -6.49 31.30
CA GLU A 17 -26.24 -6.67 30.35
C GLU A 17 -26.89 -6.63 28.96
N VAL A 18 -26.86 -5.47 28.32
CA VAL A 18 -27.24 -5.32 26.92
C VAL A 18 -26.31 -6.22 26.17
N GLN A 19 -26.70 -7.46 25.91
CA GLN A 19 -26.02 -8.32 24.98
C GLN A 19 -26.03 -7.61 23.62
N HIS A 20 -25.05 -6.76 23.39
CA HIS A 20 -24.75 -6.23 22.07
C HIS A 20 -24.41 -7.44 21.20
N ARG A 21 -25.45 -8.01 20.55
CA ARG A 21 -25.26 -8.92 19.42
C ARG A 21 -24.36 -8.18 18.44
N SER A 22 -23.09 -8.48 18.47
CA SER A 22 -22.09 -7.93 17.56
C SER A 22 -22.45 -8.37 16.14
N ILE A 23 -23.26 -7.56 15.47
CA ILE A 23 -23.65 -7.80 14.08
C ILE A 23 -22.36 -7.77 13.25
N SER A 24 -22.04 -8.92 12.62
CA SER A 24 -20.88 -8.98 11.72
C SER A 24 -21.06 -7.94 10.62
N PRO A 25 -20.05 -7.07 10.36
CA PRO A 25 -20.10 -6.08 9.28
C PRO A 25 -20.50 -6.69 7.92
N LEU A 26 -20.13 -7.96 7.68
CA LEU A 26 -20.48 -8.70 6.46
C LEU A 26 -21.96 -8.98 6.29
N ARG A 27 -22.80 -8.76 7.32
CA ARG A 27 -24.26 -8.84 7.18
C ARG A 27 -24.89 -7.55 6.65
N SER A 28 -24.15 -6.44 6.66
CA SER A 28 -24.60 -5.18 6.05
C SER A 28 -24.41 -5.25 4.53
N ARG A 29 -25.50 -5.07 3.78
CA ARG A 29 -25.48 -5.04 2.33
C ARG A 29 -24.51 -3.96 1.81
N ASP A 30 -24.53 -2.77 2.39
CA ASP A 30 -23.72 -1.63 1.94
C ASP A 30 -22.25 -1.83 2.26
N PHE A 31 -21.92 -2.47 3.39
CA PHE A 31 -20.55 -2.87 3.68
C PHE A 31 -20.06 -3.95 2.72
N LEU A 32 -20.88 -4.94 2.37
CA LEU A 32 -20.52 -5.96 1.37
C LEU A 32 -20.27 -5.34 0.00
N LEU A 33 -21.12 -4.40 -0.44
CA LEU A 33 -20.91 -3.68 -1.71
C LEU A 33 -19.59 -2.93 -1.69
N PHE A 34 -19.28 -2.23 -0.60
CA PHE A 34 -18.02 -1.51 -0.42
C PHE A 34 -16.81 -2.46 -0.39
N TRP A 35 -16.91 -3.57 0.35
CA TRP A 35 -15.86 -4.58 0.45
C TRP A 35 -15.57 -5.23 -0.91
N THR A 36 -16.62 -5.63 -1.62
CA THR A 36 -16.53 -6.25 -2.95
C THR A 36 -15.99 -5.28 -3.99
N ALA A 37 -16.43 -4.00 -3.96
CA ALA A 37 -15.89 -2.96 -4.83
C ALA A 37 -14.37 -2.86 -4.68
N GLY A 38 -13.86 -2.78 -3.45
CA GLY A 38 -12.42 -2.72 -3.22
C GLY A 38 -11.67 -4.02 -3.56
N ALA A 39 -12.30 -5.20 -3.46
CA ALA A 39 -11.69 -6.45 -3.91
C ALA A 39 -11.54 -6.49 -5.44
N VAL A 40 -12.58 -6.09 -6.15
CA VAL A 40 -12.59 -6.05 -7.62
C VAL A 40 -11.63 -4.99 -8.14
N ASP A 41 -11.63 -3.80 -7.55
CA ASP A 41 -10.68 -2.71 -7.83
C ASP A 41 -9.23 -3.18 -7.69
N GLY A 42 -8.90 -3.73 -6.51
CA GLY A 42 -7.55 -4.20 -6.23
C GLY A 42 -7.07 -5.31 -7.16
N LEU A 43 -7.92 -6.27 -7.52
CA LEU A 43 -7.57 -7.34 -8.46
C LEU A 43 -7.33 -6.80 -9.88
N GLY A 44 -8.19 -5.89 -10.36
CA GLY A 44 -8.02 -5.23 -11.66
C GLY A 44 -6.72 -4.43 -11.72
N THR A 45 -6.52 -3.54 -10.77
CA THR A 45 -5.32 -2.69 -10.68
C THR A 45 -4.03 -3.52 -10.52
N CYS A 46 -4.03 -4.59 -9.73
CA CYS A 46 -2.87 -5.49 -9.66
C CYS A 46 -2.60 -6.20 -10.99
N ALA A 47 -3.65 -6.53 -11.73
CA ALA A 47 -3.50 -7.18 -13.04
C ALA A 47 -2.94 -6.22 -14.10
N SER A 48 -3.36 -4.94 -14.12
CA SER A 48 -2.95 -3.97 -15.13
C SER A 48 -1.60 -3.31 -14.82
N SER A 49 -1.40 -2.85 -13.60
CA SER A 49 -0.21 -2.07 -13.18
C SER A 49 1.10 -2.83 -13.40
N LEU A 50 1.09 -4.14 -13.20
CA LEU A 50 2.23 -5.00 -13.41
C LEU A 50 2.54 -5.21 -14.89
N PHE A 51 1.49 -5.36 -15.72
CA PHE A 51 1.64 -5.75 -17.11
C PHE A 51 1.69 -4.57 -18.06
N LEU A 52 1.30 -3.37 -17.66
CA LEU A 52 1.44 -2.16 -18.45
C LEU A 52 2.90 -1.88 -18.87
N PRO A 53 3.91 -1.95 -17.99
CA PRO A 53 5.32 -1.90 -18.39
C PRO A 53 5.73 -3.01 -19.36
N LEU A 54 5.20 -4.24 -19.20
CA LEU A 54 5.51 -5.36 -20.08
C LEU A 54 4.89 -5.21 -21.48
N ILE A 55 3.72 -4.56 -21.58
CA ILE A 55 3.10 -4.21 -22.87
C ILE A 55 4.01 -3.24 -23.64
N LEU A 56 4.58 -2.25 -22.97
CA LEU A 56 5.51 -1.29 -23.55
C LEU A 56 6.80 -1.97 -24.03
N LEU A 57 7.39 -2.86 -23.22
CA LEU A 57 8.55 -3.65 -23.60
C LEU A 57 8.26 -4.54 -24.81
N GLY A 58 7.11 -5.21 -24.83
CA GLY A 58 6.65 -6.02 -25.95
C GLY A 58 6.35 -5.22 -27.23
N ALA A 59 6.12 -3.92 -27.13
CA ALA A 59 5.99 -2.98 -28.25
C ALA A 59 7.33 -2.40 -28.72
N GLY A 60 8.46 -2.83 -28.15
CA GLY A 60 9.81 -2.38 -28.52
C GLY A 60 10.33 -1.15 -27.78
N HIS A 61 9.60 -0.66 -26.76
CA HIS A 61 10.08 0.45 -25.93
C HIS A 61 11.13 -0.02 -24.92
N SER A 62 12.02 0.88 -24.50
CA SER A 62 13.05 0.58 -23.51
C SER A 62 12.48 0.39 -22.11
N ALA A 63 13.20 -0.34 -21.25
CA ALA A 63 12.86 -0.50 -19.82
C ALA A 63 12.79 0.85 -19.09
N GLY A 64 13.63 1.82 -19.49
CA GLY A 64 13.59 3.19 -18.95
C GLY A 64 12.25 3.89 -19.24
N LEU A 65 11.71 3.76 -20.45
CA LEU A 65 10.41 4.33 -20.82
C LEU A 65 9.26 3.61 -20.09
N ALA A 66 9.33 2.29 -19.98
CA ALA A 66 8.36 1.52 -19.20
C ALA A 66 8.36 1.92 -17.72
N GLY A 67 9.54 2.10 -17.13
CA GLY A 67 9.72 2.62 -15.78
C GLY A 67 9.24 4.07 -15.62
N LEU A 68 9.44 4.91 -16.65
CA LEU A 68 8.94 6.29 -16.65
C LEU A 68 7.41 6.33 -16.55
N VAL A 69 6.70 5.51 -17.33
CA VAL A 69 5.23 5.42 -17.26
C VAL A 69 4.77 5.02 -15.86
N ALA A 70 5.39 4.01 -15.25
CA ALA A 70 5.06 3.59 -13.90
C ALA A 70 5.35 4.70 -12.86
N SER A 71 6.49 5.40 -12.99
CA SER A 71 6.82 6.52 -12.09
C SER A 71 5.87 7.70 -12.23
N VAL A 72 5.51 8.10 -13.45
CA VAL A 72 4.55 9.20 -13.69
C VAL A 72 3.17 8.85 -13.12
N ALA A 73 2.74 7.61 -13.26
CA ALA A 73 1.50 7.13 -12.64
C ALA A 73 1.55 7.30 -11.11
N LEU A 74 2.59 6.78 -10.45
CA LEU A 74 2.76 6.89 -8.99
C LEU A 74 2.85 8.35 -8.51
N VAL A 75 3.58 9.22 -9.23
CA VAL A 75 3.65 10.66 -8.95
C VAL A 75 2.27 11.29 -9.03
N SER A 76 1.50 10.97 -10.07
CA SER A 76 0.14 11.49 -10.26
C SER A 76 -0.76 11.15 -9.06
N GLY A 77 -0.76 9.89 -8.62
CA GLY A 77 -1.49 9.46 -7.42
C GLY A 77 -1.05 10.19 -6.15
N LEU A 78 0.26 10.32 -5.96
CA LEU A 78 0.85 10.99 -4.79
C LEU A 78 0.48 12.48 -4.73
N VAL A 79 0.51 13.17 -5.86
CA VAL A 79 0.18 14.61 -5.95
C VAL A 79 -1.32 14.85 -5.79
N VAL A 80 -2.15 13.98 -6.36
CA VAL A 80 -3.62 14.13 -6.30
C VAL A 80 -4.18 13.73 -4.93
N SER A 81 -3.58 12.76 -4.24
CA SER A 81 -4.10 12.23 -2.97
C SER A 81 -4.41 13.30 -1.91
N PRO A 82 -3.53 14.28 -1.60
CA PRO A 82 -3.84 15.33 -0.62
C PRO A 82 -5.00 16.22 -1.05
N VAL A 83 -5.05 16.57 -2.34
CA VAL A 83 -6.12 17.41 -2.92
C VAL A 83 -7.45 16.66 -2.86
N ALA A 84 -7.45 15.39 -3.26
CA ALA A 84 -8.62 14.53 -3.19
C ALA A 84 -9.14 14.35 -1.75
N GLY A 85 -8.24 14.29 -0.75
CA GLY A 85 -8.61 14.26 0.66
C GLY A 85 -9.42 15.49 1.08
N VAL A 86 -8.98 16.68 0.70
CA VAL A 86 -9.72 17.94 0.97
C VAL A 86 -11.10 17.93 0.31
N PHE A 87 -11.21 17.42 -0.91
CA PHE A 87 -12.51 17.30 -1.58
C PHE A 87 -13.40 16.25 -0.91
N ALA A 88 -12.85 15.10 -0.47
CA ALA A 88 -13.59 14.04 0.21
C ALA A 88 -14.16 14.48 1.57
N ASP A 89 -13.55 15.48 2.22
CA ASP A 89 -14.06 16.07 3.45
C ASP A 89 -15.15 17.12 3.22
N ARG A 90 -15.29 17.63 1.99
CA ARG A 90 -16.21 18.72 1.64
C ARG A 90 -17.39 18.27 0.78
N TRP A 91 -17.20 17.29 -0.07
CA TRP A 91 -18.18 16.85 -1.05
C TRP A 91 -18.77 15.48 -0.67
N PRO A 92 -19.97 15.17 -1.17
CA PRO A 92 -20.56 13.84 -0.98
C PRO A 92 -19.61 12.76 -1.54
N ARG A 93 -19.20 11.82 -0.69
CA ARG A 93 -18.20 10.79 -1.05
C ARG A 93 -18.70 9.84 -2.14
N LYS A 94 -19.99 9.50 -2.13
CA LYS A 94 -20.57 8.55 -3.08
C LYS A 94 -20.44 9.00 -4.54
N PRO A 95 -20.86 10.23 -4.96
CA PRO A 95 -20.60 10.72 -6.33
C PRO A 95 -19.12 10.77 -6.67
N MET A 96 -18.27 11.13 -5.73
CA MET A 96 -16.83 11.18 -5.90
C MET A 96 -16.25 9.77 -6.19
N MET A 97 -16.71 8.73 -5.47
CA MET A 97 -16.28 7.35 -5.68
C MET A 97 -16.67 6.84 -7.08
N TYR A 98 -17.94 6.92 -7.46
CA TYR A 98 -18.35 6.37 -8.76
C TYR A 98 -17.84 7.19 -9.94
N ALA A 99 -17.69 8.52 -9.82
CA ALA A 99 -17.12 9.35 -10.87
C ALA A 99 -15.63 9.05 -11.08
N ALA A 100 -14.86 8.91 -10.01
CA ALA A 100 -13.47 8.52 -10.07
C ALA A 100 -13.30 7.14 -10.74
N ALA A 101 -14.10 6.15 -10.35
CA ALA A 101 -14.09 4.84 -10.97
C ALA A 101 -14.45 4.86 -12.47
N LEU A 102 -15.41 5.71 -12.89
CA LEU A 102 -15.73 5.88 -14.31
C LEU A 102 -14.58 6.51 -15.09
N VAL A 103 -13.89 7.50 -14.52
CA VAL A 103 -12.70 8.12 -15.12
C VAL A 103 -11.59 7.09 -15.32
N ALA A 104 -11.31 6.27 -14.30
CA ALA A 104 -10.34 5.19 -14.39
C ALA A 104 -10.74 4.14 -15.44
N ALA A 105 -12.02 3.74 -15.48
CA ALA A 105 -12.55 2.84 -16.50
C ALA A 105 -12.37 3.36 -17.92
N CYS A 106 -12.65 4.64 -18.15
CA CYS A 106 -12.44 5.28 -19.46
C CYS A 106 -10.96 5.34 -19.84
N ALA A 107 -10.08 5.66 -18.87
CA ALA A 107 -8.64 5.71 -19.10
C ALA A 107 -8.09 4.33 -19.50
N MET A 108 -8.33 3.28 -18.70
CA MET A 108 -7.87 1.93 -18.99
C MET A 108 -8.59 1.31 -20.20
N GLY A 109 -9.89 1.59 -20.38
CA GLY A 109 -10.65 1.18 -21.56
C GLY A 109 -10.09 1.76 -22.86
N SER A 110 -9.61 3.02 -22.84
CA SER A 110 -8.97 3.63 -24.01
C SER A 110 -7.64 2.94 -24.37
N VAL A 111 -6.83 2.57 -23.36
CA VAL A 111 -5.59 1.81 -23.57
C VAL A 111 -5.90 0.40 -24.08
N PHE A 112 -6.89 -0.27 -23.48
CA PHE A 112 -7.36 -1.57 -23.97
C PHE A 112 -7.70 -1.53 -25.45
N VAL A 113 -8.51 -0.56 -25.91
CA VAL A 113 -8.92 -0.46 -27.31
C VAL A 113 -7.71 -0.29 -28.23
N THR A 114 -6.79 0.61 -27.93
CA THR A 114 -5.61 0.85 -28.77
C THR A 114 -4.67 -0.34 -28.82
N VAL A 115 -4.43 -1.01 -27.68
CA VAL A 115 -3.59 -2.22 -27.62
C VAL A 115 -4.26 -3.40 -28.36
N ALA A 116 -5.58 -3.55 -28.26
CA ALA A 116 -6.34 -4.58 -28.99
C ALA A 116 -6.29 -4.38 -30.50
N LEU A 117 -6.28 -3.12 -30.95
CA LEU A 117 -6.10 -2.74 -32.36
C LEU A 117 -4.65 -2.84 -32.86
N GLY A 118 -3.71 -3.24 -31.98
CA GLY A 118 -2.30 -3.38 -32.34
C GLY A 118 -1.48 -2.08 -32.25
N HIS A 119 -2.06 -0.99 -31.76
CA HIS A 119 -1.41 0.30 -31.62
C HIS A 119 -1.03 0.58 -30.16
N VAL A 120 0.28 0.71 -29.89
CA VAL A 120 0.79 1.09 -28.57
C VAL A 120 1.47 2.44 -28.70
N VAL A 121 0.78 3.51 -28.27
CA VAL A 121 1.30 4.88 -28.28
C VAL A 121 1.74 5.26 -26.90
N LEU A 122 3.06 5.47 -26.71
CA LEU A 122 3.68 5.74 -25.38
C LEU A 122 3.00 6.90 -24.64
N VAL A 123 2.77 8.03 -25.32
CA VAL A 123 2.16 9.22 -24.70
C VAL A 123 0.73 8.93 -24.23
N HIS A 124 -0.05 8.17 -25.02
CA HIS A 124 -1.40 7.77 -24.64
C HIS A 124 -1.39 6.89 -23.38
N VAL A 125 -0.53 5.87 -23.35
CA VAL A 125 -0.37 4.97 -22.18
C VAL A 125 0.07 5.76 -20.95
N LEU A 126 1.01 6.69 -21.11
CA LEU A 126 1.51 7.54 -20.01
C LEU A 126 0.40 8.41 -19.42
N VAL A 127 -0.38 9.09 -20.26
CA VAL A 127 -1.49 9.95 -19.84
C VAL A 127 -2.59 9.12 -19.19
N ALA A 128 -2.96 7.99 -19.79
CA ALA A 128 -3.99 7.11 -19.25
C ALA A 128 -3.60 6.52 -17.88
N ALA A 129 -2.35 6.08 -17.72
CA ALA A 129 -1.85 5.58 -16.44
C ALA A 129 -1.81 6.69 -15.35
N ALA A 130 -1.44 7.92 -15.73
CA ALA A 130 -1.48 9.06 -14.81
C ALA A 130 -2.92 9.41 -14.39
N VAL A 131 -3.87 9.41 -15.34
CA VAL A 131 -5.29 9.67 -15.08
C VAL A 131 -5.90 8.57 -14.20
N GLU A 132 -5.60 7.31 -14.50
CA GLU A 132 -6.06 6.16 -13.71
C GLU A 132 -5.59 6.29 -12.25
N GLN A 133 -4.30 6.53 -12.00
CA GLN A 133 -3.76 6.65 -10.65
C GLN A 133 -4.29 7.89 -9.91
N ALA A 134 -4.51 9.00 -10.60
CA ALA A 134 -5.18 10.17 -10.03
C ALA A 134 -6.62 9.86 -9.62
N ALA A 135 -7.34 9.12 -10.46
CA ALA A 135 -8.70 8.67 -10.20
C ALA A 135 -8.74 7.69 -9.02
N SER A 136 -7.83 6.70 -8.99
CA SER A 136 -7.71 5.74 -7.88
C SER A 136 -7.36 6.42 -6.56
N ALA A 137 -6.47 7.42 -6.56
CA ALA A 137 -6.19 8.23 -5.38
C ALA A 137 -7.44 9.01 -4.89
N THR A 138 -8.23 9.52 -5.84
CA THR A 138 -9.49 10.22 -5.55
C THR A 138 -10.54 9.27 -4.96
N TYR A 139 -10.68 8.07 -5.52
CA TYR A 139 -11.52 7.02 -4.99
C TYR A 139 -11.11 6.63 -3.56
N GLY A 140 -9.81 6.36 -3.34
CA GLY A 140 -9.25 5.99 -2.06
C GLY A 140 -9.47 7.03 -0.97
N ALA A 141 -9.33 8.33 -1.30
CA ALA A 141 -9.62 9.43 -0.38
C ALA A 141 -11.10 9.44 0.05
N ALA A 142 -12.04 9.29 -0.90
CA ALA A 142 -13.46 9.20 -0.60
C ALA A 142 -13.83 7.93 0.18
N ALA A 143 -13.21 6.79 -0.17
CA ALA A 143 -13.44 5.50 0.46
C ALA A 143 -12.96 5.45 1.92
N SER A 144 -11.85 6.11 2.26
CA SER A 144 -11.25 6.08 3.61
C SER A 144 -12.22 6.54 4.71
N GLY A 145 -13.03 7.57 4.44
CA GLY A 145 -14.02 8.08 5.39
C GLY A 145 -15.36 7.33 5.39
N THR A 146 -15.57 6.41 4.43
CA THR A 146 -16.86 5.73 4.23
C THR A 146 -17.13 4.68 5.31
N ILE A 147 -16.10 4.02 5.85
CA ILE A 147 -16.24 2.97 6.85
C ILE A 147 -17.00 3.44 8.09
N ARG A 148 -16.81 4.69 8.51
CA ARG A 148 -17.48 5.28 9.68
C ARG A 148 -18.99 5.41 9.52
N ARG A 149 -19.48 5.44 8.28
CA ARG A 149 -20.90 5.51 7.94
C ARG A 149 -21.53 4.14 7.69
N LEU A 150 -20.73 3.16 7.30
CA LEU A 150 -21.21 1.82 6.96
C LEU A 150 -21.30 0.89 8.16
N VAL A 151 -20.52 1.15 9.21
CA VAL A 151 -20.40 0.24 10.37
C VAL A 151 -20.49 1.05 11.67
N PRO A 152 -21.23 0.57 12.67
CA PRO A 152 -21.25 1.21 13.98
C PRO A 152 -19.89 1.07 14.69
N PRO A 153 -19.55 1.95 15.64
CA PRO A 153 -18.21 2.01 16.28
C PRO A 153 -17.73 0.68 16.85
N GLU A 154 -18.62 -0.12 17.41
CA GLU A 154 -18.32 -1.44 17.99
C GLU A 154 -17.85 -2.47 16.96
N GLY A 155 -18.19 -2.23 15.67
CA GLY A 155 -17.83 -3.07 14.54
C GLY A 155 -16.54 -2.64 13.82
N TYR A 156 -15.95 -1.49 14.14
CA TYR A 156 -14.81 -0.92 13.37
C TYR A 156 -13.61 -1.85 13.31
N THR A 157 -13.20 -2.42 14.44
CA THR A 157 -12.03 -3.32 14.49
C THR A 157 -12.20 -4.52 13.56
N ARG A 158 -13.40 -5.12 13.55
CA ARG A 158 -13.70 -6.24 12.65
C ARG A 158 -13.77 -5.81 11.19
N ALA A 159 -14.38 -4.66 10.91
CA ALA A 159 -14.48 -4.13 9.56
C ALA A 159 -13.10 -3.82 8.98
N ILE A 160 -12.22 -3.17 9.74
CA ILE A 160 -10.82 -2.93 9.37
C ILE A 160 -10.10 -4.26 9.14
N GLY A 161 -10.30 -5.26 10.00
CA GLY A 161 -9.75 -6.60 9.81
C GLY A 161 -10.17 -7.25 8.50
N TYR A 162 -11.46 -7.15 8.10
CA TYR A 162 -11.94 -7.66 6.82
C TYR A 162 -11.37 -6.90 5.61
N LEU A 163 -11.17 -5.59 5.73
CA LEU A 163 -10.53 -4.79 4.68
C LEU A 163 -9.05 -5.19 4.51
N GLN A 164 -8.31 -5.33 5.60
CA GLN A 164 -6.91 -5.76 5.57
C GLN A 164 -6.76 -7.19 5.01
N ALA A 165 -7.63 -8.12 5.39
CA ALA A 165 -7.63 -9.47 4.86
C ALA A 165 -7.91 -9.49 3.34
N ARG A 166 -8.86 -8.65 2.88
CA ARG A 166 -9.14 -8.44 1.46
C ARG A 166 -7.91 -7.94 0.72
N ASP A 167 -7.30 -6.86 1.22
CA ASP A 167 -6.16 -6.22 0.57
C ASP A 167 -4.97 -7.19 0.50
N GLN A 168 -4.75 -7.98 1.54
CA GLN A 168 -3.72 -9.01 1.54
C GLN A 168 -4.02 -10.14 0.54
N ALA A 169 -5.28 -10.57 0.44
CA ALA A 169 -5.68 -11.58 -0.55
C ALA A 169 -5.48 -11.06 -1.99
N VAL A 170 -5.82 -9.79 -2.25
CA VAL A 170 -5.59 -9.12 -3.54
C VAL A 170 -4.10 -9.07 -3.88
N GLN A 171 -3.25 -8.70 -2.93
CA GLN A 171 -1.80 -8.65 -3.13
C GLN A 171 -1.19 -10.03 -3.46
N ILE A 172 -1.76 -11.11 -2.93
CA ILE A 172 -1.30 -12.47 -3.21
C ILE A 172 -1.82 -12.98 -4.56
N VAL A 173 -3.12 -12.82 -4.82
CA VAL A 173 -3.80 -13.42 -5.98
C VAL A 173 -3.63 -12.56 -7.25
N GLY A 174 -3.67 -11.23 -7.08
CA GLY A 174 -3.69 -10.27 -8.19
C GLY A 174 -2.57 -10.44 -9.21
N PRO A 175 -1.30 -10.51 -8.80
CA PRO A 175 -0.18 -10.64 -9.73
C PRO A 175 -0.24 -11.94 -10.57
N THR A 176 -0.55 -13.07 -9.94
CA THR A 176 -0.72 -14.35 -10.68
C THR A 176 -1.91 -14.29 -11.63
N LEU A 177 -3.05 -13.74 -11.18
CA LEU A 177 -4.22 -13.54 -12.03
C LEU A 177 -3.87 -12.68 -13.25
N GLY A 178 -3.18 -11.56 -13.04
CA GLY A 178 -2.70 -10.68 -14.12
C GLY A 178 -1.80 -11.43 -15.10
N GLY A 179 -0.88 -12.27 -14.59
CA GLY A 179 0.01 -13.09 -15.41
C GLY A 179 -0.74 -14.10 -16.27
N VAL A 180 -1.76 -14.77 -15.72
CA VAL A 180 -2.63 -15.70 -16.46
C VAL A 180 -3.45 -14.95 -17.50
N LEU A 181 -4.05 -13.82 -17.16
CA LEU A 181 -4.81 -12.99 -18.09
C LEU A 181 -3.94 -12.50 -19.25
N TYR A 182 -2.71 -12.08 -18.97
CA TYR A 182 -1.77 -11.64 -20.01
C TYR A 182 -1.35 -12.77 -20.96
N GLN A 183 -1.32 -14.04 -20.50
CA GLN A 183 -1.05 -15.19 -21.36
C GLN A 183 -2.17 -15.44 -22.39
N LEU A 184 -3.42 -15.12 -22.03
CA LEU A 184 -4.54 -15.23 -22.97
C LEU A 184 -4.38 -14.22 -24.10
N SER A 185 -4.12 -12.96 -23.78
CA SER A 185 -3.69 -11.91 -24.68
C SER A 185 -3.17 -10.71 -23.90
N ARG A 186 -2.21 -9.96 -24.47
CA ARG A 186 -1.61 -8.78 -23.85
C ARG A 186 -2.60 -7.66 -23.50
N TRP A 187 -3.77 -7.62 -24.11
CA TRP A 187 -4.82 -6.63 -23.83
C TRP A 187 -5.83 -7.08 -22.77
N VAL A 188 -5.90 -8.39 -22.43
CA VAL A 188 -6.89 -8.93 -21.49
C VAL A 188 -6.77 -8.35 -20.07
N PRO A 189 -5.57 -8.15 -19.48
CA PRO A 189 -5.44 -7.48 -18.20
C PRO A 189 -6.02 -6.06 -18.19
N LEU A 190 -5.84 -5.30 -19.28
CA LEU A 190 -6.37 -3.93 -19.42
C LEU A 190 -7.90 -3.92 -19.52
N LEU A 191 -8.47 -4.89 -20.24
CA LEU A 191 -9.93 -5.06 -20.28
C LEU A 191 -10.48 -5.45 -18.91
N ALA A 192 -9.83 -6.40 -18.22
CA ALA A 192 -10.24 -6.83 -16.89
C ALA A 192 -10.24 -5.65 -15.91
N ASP A 193 -9.23 -4.79 -15.97
CA ASP A 193 -9.11 -3.60 -15.14
C ASP A 193 -10.19 -2.55 -15.49
N ALA A 194 -10.40 -2.24 -16.77
CA ALA A 194 -11.46 -1.34 -17.18
C ALA A 194 -12.85 -1.83 -16.74
N VAL A 195 -13.11 -3.14 -16.84
CA VAL A 195 -14.36 -3.76 -16.36
C VAL A 195 -14.44 -3.71 -14.84
N SER A 196 -13.33 -3.93 -14.13
CA SER A 196 -13.30 -3.84 -12.67
C SER A 196 -13.70 -2.43 -12.20
N PHE A 197 -13.17 -1.37 -12.80
CA PHE A 197 -13.55 0.01 -12.50
C PHE A 197 -15.03 0.30 -12.81
N LEU A 198 -15.58 -0.25 -13.90
CA LEU A 198 -17.02 -0.13 -14.18
C LEU A 198 -17.85 -0.81 -13.08
N LEU A 199 -17.46 -2.01 -12.65
CA LEU A 199 -18.10 -2.70 -11.53
C LEU A 199 -17.99 -1.90 -10.24
N VAL A 200 -16.82 -1.33 -9.94
CA VAL A 200 -16.61 -0.44 -8.78
C VAL A 200 -17.57 0.76 -8.84
N ALA A 201 -17.74 1.39 -10.00
CA ALA A 201 -18.67 2.49 -10.17
C ALA A 201 -20.12 2.07 -9.88
N VAL A 202 -20.56 0.92 -10.42
CA VAL A 202 -21.89 0.38 -10.19
C VAL A 202 -22.11 0.01 -8.73
N LEU A 203 -21.16 -0.71 -8.10
CA LEU A 203 -21.24 -1.12 -6.71
C LEU A 203 -21.26 0.11 -5.77
N SER A 204 -20.40 1.09 -6.03
CA SER A 204 -20.36 2.34 -5.24
C SER A 204 -21.68 3.13 -5.36
N LYS A 205 -22.26 3.20 -6.56
CA LYS A 205 -23.58 3.82 -6.79
C LYS A 205 -24.71 3.08 -6.08
N ALA A 206 -24.62 1.74 -5.97
CA ALA A 206 -25.61 0.88 -5.36
C ALA A 206 -25.65 0.95 -3.81
N ILE A 207 -24.63 1.54 -3.16
CA ILE A 207 -24.64 1.81 -1.71
C ILE A 207 -25.80 2.76 -1.41
N ARG A 208 -26.66 2.39 -0.44
CA ARG A 208 -27.83 3.18 -0.09
C ARG A 208 -27.54 4.17 1.03
N THR A 209 -26.63 3.86 1.92
CA THR A 209 -26.21 4.72 3.04
C THR A 209 -25.76 6.08 2.52
N ASP A 210 -26.19 7.14 3.19
CA ASP A 210 -25.66 8.49 2.93
C ASP A 210 -24.21 8.61 3.41
N LEU A 211 -23.33 8.89 2.47
CA LEU A 211 -21.90 9.02 2.69
C LEU A 211 -21.45 10.49 2.76
N THR A 212 -22.40 11.42 2.90
CA THR A 212 -22.08 12.85 3.04
C THR A 212 -21.31 13.09 4.34
N PRO A 213 -20.19 13.80 4.31
CA PRO A 213 -19.44 14.11 5.52
C PRO A 213 -20.25 14.97 6.51
N ASP A 214 -20.12 14.71 7.83
CA ASP A 214 -20.62 15.62 8.84
C ASP A 214 -19.75 16.88 8.85
N ARG A 215 -20.34 18.02 8.61
CA ARG A 215 -19.66 19.29 8.69
C ARG A 215 -19.67 19.77 10.14
N GLU A 216 -18.69 19.40 10.94
CA GLU A 216 -18.48 19.98 12.27
C GLU A 216 -17.24 20.87 12.24
N GLY A 217 -17.45 22.19 12.34
CA GLY A 217 -16.45 23.20 12.61
C GLY A 217 -15.65 23.76 11.42
N PRO A 218 -14.85 24.82 11.66
CA PRO A 218 -13.98 25.41 10.65
C PRO A 218 -12.80 24.49 10.35
N VAL A 219 -12.71 24.07 9.09
CA VAL A 219 -11.58 23.25 8.61
C VAL A 219 -10.34 24.14 8.55
N ALA A 220 -9.31 23.82 9.33
CA ALA A 220 -8.02 24.51 9.22
C ALA A 220 -7.44 24.32 7.81
N PRO A 221 -6.69 25.31 7.28
CA PRO A 221 -6.05 25.14 5.97
C PRO A 221 -5.13 23.91 5.98
N PHE A 222 -5.29 23.01 5.01
CA PHE A 222 -4.49 21.79 4.86
C PHE A 222 -2.97 22.06 4.95
N THR A 223 -2.52 23.17 4.34
CA THR A 223 -1.12 23.61 4.39
C THR A 223 -0.60 23.84 5.81
N ARG A 224 -1.44 24.36 6.71
CA ARG A 224 -1.09 24.60 8.10
C ARG A 224 -0.99 23.28 8.87
N GLU A 225 -1.94 22.38 8.66
CA GLU A 225 -1.93 21.06 9.30
C GLU A 225 -0.74 20.21 8.84
N LEU A 226 -0.44 20.23 7.54
CA LEU A 226 0.73 19.56 6.98
C LEU A 226 2.03 20.17 7.53
N ALA A 227 2.12 21.51 7.61
CA ALA A 227 3.30 22.19 8.14
C ALA A 227 3.52 21.88 9.63
N GLU A 228 2.46 21.79 10.45
CA GLU A 228 2.56 21.39 11.85
C GLU A 228 3.02 19.94 12.00
N GLY A 229 2.44 19.02 11.21
CA GLY A 229 2.87 17.63 11.17
C GLY A 229 4.34 17.47 10.75
N LEU A 230 4.75 18.20 9.70
CA LEU A 230 6.13 18.19 9.19
C LEU A 230 7.11 18.75 10.23
N ARG A 231 6.77 19.88 10.89
CA ARG A 231 7.61 20.45 11.97
C ARG A 231 7.80 19.46 13.10
N PHE A 232 6.73 18.78 13.52
CA PHE A 232 6.80 17.79 14.58
C PHE A 232 7.67 16.61 14.18
N VAL A 233 7.48 16.03 13.00
CA VAL A 233 8.29 14.92 12.49
C VAL A 233 9.75 15.32 12.35
N CYS A 234 10.02 16.54 11.87
CA CYS A 234 11.39 17.05 11.75
C CYS A 234 12.03 17.38 13.10
N ALA A 235 11.27 17.72 14.14
CA ALA A 235 11.79 18.00 15.46
C ALA A 235 12.16 16.73 16.24
N GLU A 236 11.37 15.65 16.04
CA GLU A 236 11.55 14.40 16.80
C GLU A 236 12.59 13.47 16.12
N PRO A 237 13.74 13.19 16.77
CA PRO A 237 14.83 12.38 16.19
C PRO A 237 14.38 10.98 15.75
N PHE A 238 13.50 10.35 16.53
CA PHE A 238 12.97 9.03 16.20
C PHE A 238 12.10 9.07 14.93
N LEU A 239 11.21 10.06 14.79
CA LEU A 239 10.35 10.18 13.62
C LEU A 239 11.14 10.50 12.35
N ARG A 240 12.21 11.31 12.46
CA ARG A 240 13.17 11.51 11.33
C ARG A 240 13.81 10.19 10.91
N PHE A 241 14.23 9.38 11.88
CA PHE A 241 14.76 8.06 11.60
C PHE A 241 13.72 7.20 10.85
N VAL A 242 12.47 7.17 11.33
CA VAL A 242 11.38 6.41 10.69
C VAL A 242 11.16 6.87 9.25
N VAL A 243 11.11 8.18 8.98
CA VAL A 243 10.95 8.72 7.61
C VAL A 243 12.08 8.25 6.70
N VAL A 244 13.33 8.47 7.10
CA VAL A 244 14.50 8.12 6.26
C VAL A 244 14.55 6.62 6.02
N TRP A 245 14.33 5.82 7.07
CA TRP A 245 14.37 4.36 6.95
C TRP A 245 13.25 3.84 6.06
N THR A 246 12.00 4.29 6.28
CA THR A 246 10.83 3.84 5.50
C THR A 246 10.92 4.29 4.04
N ALA A 247 11.33 5.53 3.79
CA ALA A 247 11.52 6.02 2.43
C ALA A 247 12.63 5.25 1.69
N GLY A 248 13.75 4.98 2.38
CA GLY A 248 14.84 4.19 1.83
C GLY A 248 14.42 2.75 1.51
N ILE A 249 13.76 2.08 2.44
CA ILE A 249 13.24 0.71 2.23
C ILE A 249 12.25 0.66 1.06
N ASN A 250 11.25 1.55 1.03
CA ASN A 250 10.25 1.54 -0.04
C ASN A 250 10.87 1.80 -1.42
N ALA A 251 11.81 2.74 -1.51
CA ALA A 251 12.50 3.02 -2.76
C ALA A 251 13.34 1.82 -3.24
N LEU A 252 14.13 1.22 -2.34
CA LEU A 252 15.00 0.10 -2.68
C LEU A 252 14.20 -1.18 -2.98
N LEU A 253 13.14 -1.47 -2.22
CA LEU A 253 12.25 -2.58 -2.51
C LEU A 253 11.52 -2.39 -3.84
N GLY A 254 11.04 -1.17 -4.11
CA GLY A 254 10.47 -0.83 -5.41
C GLY A 254 11.46 -1.04 -6.55
N ALA A 255 12.71 -0.61 -6.40
CA ALA A 255 13.76 -0.82 -7.39
C ALA A 255 14.06 -2.31 -7.61
N LEU A 256 14.16 -3.12 -6.54
CA LEU A 256 14.36 -4.57 -6.65
C LEU A 256 13.15 -5.28 -7.28
N TYR A 257 11.95 -4.83 -6.98
CA TYR A 257 10.72 -5.33 -7.59
C TYR A 257 10.74 -5.15 -9.11
N PHE A 258 10.97 -3.92 -9.59
CA PHE A 258 11.04 -3.64 -11.02
C PHE A 258 12.26 -4.29 -11.67
N HIS A 259 13.39 -4.37 -10.97
CA HIS A 259 14.54 -5.14 -11.43
C HIS A 259 14.17 -6.61 -11.65
N ALA A 260 13.49 -7.27 -10.70
CA ALA A 260 13.08 -8.66 -10.84
C ALA A 260 12.13 -8.88 -12.03
N VAL A 261 11.19 -7.95 -12.26
CA VAL A 261 10.27 -7.97 -13.41
C VAL A 261 11.05 -7.85 -14.73
N PHE A 262 11.89 -6.82 -14.85
CA PHE A 262 12.63 -6.55 -16.10
C PHE A 262 13.67 -7.63 -16.39
N ALA A 263 14.41 -8.09 -15.38
CA ALA A 263 15.40 -9.16 -15.53
C ALA A 263 14.75 -10.50 -15.91
N SER A 264 13.61 -10.85 -15.29
CA SER A 264 12.87 -12.07 -15.64
C SER A 264 12.32 -11.99 -17.06
N HIS A 265 11.81 -10.84 -17.49
CA HIS A 265 11.36 -10.63 -18.86
C HIS A 265 12.52 -10.79 -19.87
N ALA A 266 13.67 -10.18 -19.58
CA ALA A 266 14.89 -10.31 -20.42
C ALA A 266 15.42 -11.74 -20.51
N GLN A 267 15.18 -12.57 -19.47
CA GLN A 267 15.52 -14.01 -19.47
C GLN A 267 14.46 -14.86 -20.20
N GLY A 268 13.44 -14.25 -20.81
CA GLY A 268 12.38 -14.98 -21.53
C GLY A 268 11.32 -15.61 -20.63
N ALA A 269 11.23 -15.19 -19.36
CA ALA A 269 10.20 -15.71 -18.46
C ALA A 269 8.79 -15.32 -18.97
N GLY A 270 7.89 -16.29 -18.98
CA GLY A 270 6.51 -16.05 -19.32
C GLY A 270 5.79 -15.16 -18.29
N PRO A 271 4.72 -14.45 -18.71
CA PRO A 271 4.00 -13.50 -17.85
C PRO A 271 3.47 -14.10 -16.53
N ALA A 272 2.97 -15.34 -16.56
CA ALA A 272 2.52 -16.02 -15.35
C ALA A 272 3.68 -16.30 -14.36
N ALA A 273 4.87 -16.60 -14.87
CA ALA A 273 6.05 -16.81 -14.01
C ALA A 273 6.48 -15.48 -13.34
N ILE A 274 6.36 -14.34 -14.05
CA ILE A 274 6.59 -13.02 -13.48
C ILE A 274 5.53 -12.70 -12.41
N GLY A 275 4.25 -12.98 -12.69
CA GLY A 275 3.18 -12.85 -11.70
C GLY A 275 3.43 -13.69 -10.43
N LEU A 276 3.94 -14.92 -10.61
CA LEU A 276 4.27 -15.82 -9.49
C LEU A 276 5.36 -15.26 -8.57
N ILE A 277 6.36 -14.52 -9.09
CA ILE A 277 7.39 -13.84 -8.27
C ILE A 277 6.72 -12.98 -7.20
N LEU A 278 5.73 -12.21 -7.61
CA LEU A 278 5.06 -11.24 -6.75
C LEU A 278 4.06 -11.90 -5.80
N THR A 279 3.40 -12.95 -6.28
CA THR A 279 2.57 -13.79 -5.41
C THR A 279 3.40 -14.40 -4.28
N LEU A 280 4.60 -14.92 -4.56
CA LEU A 280 5.51 -15.42 -3.54
C LEU A 280 5.93 -14.32 -2.55
N ALA A 281 6.23 -13.12 -3.04
CA ALA A 281 6.50 -11.97 -2.17
C ALA A 281 5.29 -11.62 -1.28
N GLY A 282 4.07 -11.64 -1.84
CA GLY A 282 2.83 -11.41 -1.10
C GLY A 282 2.59 -12.47 -0.01
N VAL A 283 2.82 -13.76 -0.32
CA VAL A 283 2.75 -14.85 0.65
C VAL A 283 3.77 -14.66 1.77
N GLY A 284 5.01 -14.27 1.42
CA GLY A 284 6.04 -13.93 2.41
C GLY A 284 5.57 -12.81 3.35
N GLY A 285 4.98 -11.75 2.80
CA GLY A 285 4.42 -10.64 3.58
C GLY A 285 3.29 -11.08 4.52
N LEU A 286 2.39 -11.94 4.07
CA LEU A 286 1.33 -12.51 4.91
C LEU A 286 1.90 -13.34 6.06
N LEU A 287 2.81 -14.26 5.77
CA LEU A 287 3.47 -15.06 6.80
C LEU A 287 4.23 -14.18 7.79
N GLY A 288 4.89 -13.13 7.29
CA GLY A 288 5.56 -12.13 8.13
C GLY A 288 4.60 -11.38 9.03
N ALA A 289 3.45 -10.96 8.52
CA ALA A 289 2.42 -10.27 9.32
C ALA A 289 1.85 -11.18 10.43
N LEU A 290 1.63 -12.46 10.13
CA LEU A 290 1.19 -13.44 11.12
C LEU A 290 2.26 -13.73 12.18
N ALA A 291 3.54 -13.74 11.79
CA ALA A 291 4.66 -13.96 12.70
C ALA A 291 5.05 -12.72 13.53
N ALA A 292 4.74 -11.51 13.05
CA ALA A 292 5.16 -10.25 13.65
C ALA A 292 4.80 -10.11 15.14
N PRO A 293 3.56 -10.42 15.61
CA PRO A 293 3.23 -10.30 17.05
C PRO A 293 4.07 -11.24 17.93
N TRP A 294 4.42 -12.41 17.44
CA TRP A 294 5.26 -13.36 18.17
C TRP A 294 6.72 -12.88 18.21
N LEU A 295 7.24 -12.39 17.07
CA LEU A 295 8.61 -11.90 16.97
C LEU A 295 8.85 -10.67 17.84
N VAL A 296 7.93 -9.69 17.81
CA VAL A 296 8.02 -8.44 18.58
C VAL A 296 7.98 -8.68 20.09
N ARG A 297 7.31 -9.75 20.54
CA ARG A 297 7.31 -10.11 21.98
C ARG A 297 8.60 -10.77 22.46
N ARG A 298 9.37 -11.40 21.56
CA ARG A 298 10.56 -12.20 21.93
C ARG A 298 11.89 -11.53 21.61
N VAL A 299 11.89 -10.62 20.64
CA VAL A 299 13.12 -9.99 20.15
C VAL A 299 13.06 -8.49 20.44
N PRO A 300 14.11 -7.89 21.04
CA PRO A 300 14.18 -6.45 21.26
C PRO A 300 13.98 -5.65 19.98
N ALA A 301 13.20 -4.57 20.04
CA ALA A 301 12.83 -3.71 18.91
C ALA A 301 14.04 -3.29 18.05
N ALA A 302 15.14 -2.85 18.68
CA ALA A 302 16.36 -2.48 17.96
C ALA A 302 16.95 -3.64 17.14
N ARG A 303 16.94 -4.87 17.69
CA ARG A 303 17.45 -6.06 16.97
C ARG A 303 16.56 -6.42 15.78
N ILE A 304 15.24 -6.22 15.90
CA ILE A 304 14.31 -6.44 14.77
C ILE A 304 14.64 -5.49 13.64
N VAL A 305 14.75 -4.18 13.93
CA VAL A 305 15.01 -3.15 12.92
C VAL A 305 16.39 -3.29 12.29
N THR A 306 17.44 -3.47 13.12
CA THR A 306 18.82 -3.60 12.60
C THR A 306 19.01 -4.93 11.90
N GLY A 307 18.53 -6.04 12.46
CA GLY A 307 18.63 -7.38 11.85
C GLY A 307 17.90 -7.44 10.51
N ALA A 308 16.67 -6.90 10.44
CA ALA A 308 15.93 -6.78 9.18
C ALA A 308 16.72 -6.01 8.11
N SER A 309 17.29 -4.85 8.49
CA SER A 309 18.07 -4.03 7.57
C SER A 309 19.30 -4.79 7.04
N TRP A 310 20.00 -5.54 7.88
CA TRP A 310 21.16 -6.34 7.47
C TRP A 310 20.80 -7.56 6.62
N VAL A 311 19.65 -8.21 6.85
CA VAL A 311 19.18 -9.35 6.03
C VAL A 311 18.83 -8.90 4.61
N MET A 312 18.40 -7.65 4.41
CA MET A 312 18.12 -7.12 3.07
C MET A 312 19.36 -7.01 2.19
N VAL A 313 20.56 -6.84 2.77
CA VAL A 313 21.81 -6.73 2.03
C VAL A 313 22.15 -8.00 1.25
N PRO A 314 22.30 -9.18 1.88
CA PRO A 314 22.58 -10.41 1.15
C PRO A 314 21.42 -10.81 0.23
N THR A 315 20.19 -10.47 0.57
CA THR A 315 19.02 -10.76 -0.29
C THR A 315 19.09 -9.96 -1.59
N ALA A 316 19.37 -8.65 -1.52
CA ALA A 316 19.57 -7.81 -2.70
C ALA A 316 20.81 -8.25 -3.52
N ALA A 317 21.90 -8.61 -2.86
CA ALA A 317 23.07 -9.16 -3.53
C ALA A 317 22.75 -10.50 -4.22
N GLY A 318 21.96 -11.36 -3.59
CA GLY A 318 21.52 -12.64 -4.16
C GLY A 318 20.71 -12.46 -5.45
N LEU A 319 19.92 -11.39 -5.57
CA LEU A 319 19.20 -11.08 -6.81
C LEU A 319 20.13 -10.78 -7.99
N ALA A 320 21.36 -10.29 -7.74
CA ALA A 320 22.38 -10.08 -8.78
C ALA A 320 22.86 -11.39 -9.42
N PHE A 321 22.73 -12.50 -8.72
CA PHE A 321 23.19 -13.82 -9.16
C PHE A 321 22.02 -14.77 -9.48
N ALA A 322 20.77 -14.28 -9.36
CA ALA A 322 19.59 -15.05 -9.68
C ALA A 322 19.52 -15.32 -11.19
N SER A 323 19.53 -16.58 -11.57
CA SER A 323 19.47 -17.05 -12.96
C SER A 323 18.13 -17.68 -13.32
N ARG A 324 17.28 -17.92 -12.34
CA ARG A 324 15.96 -18.55 -12.51
C ARG A 324 14.86 -17.67 -11.94
N THR A 325 13.74 -17.58 -12.63
CA THR A 325 12.60 -16.74 -12.26
C THR A 325 12.10 -17.00 -10.82
N TRP A 326 12.02 -18.26 -10.39
CA TRP A 326 11.56 -18.59 -9.02
C TRP A 326 12.52 -18.12 -7.92
N THR A 327 13.83 -17.97 -8.22
CA THR A 327 14.81 -17.44 -7.25
C THR A 327 14.54 -15.99 -6.89
N TYR A 328 14.10 -15.17 -7.86
CA TYR A 328 13.65 -13.80 -7.58
C TYR A 328 12.45 -13.80 -6.60
N GLY A 329 11.46 -14.65 -6.85
CA GLY A 329 10.28 -14.77 -5.99
C GLY A 329 10.64 -15.19 -4.56
N LEU A 330 11.52 -16.18 -4.40
CA LEU A 330 11.95 -16.66 -3.10
C LEU A 330 12.72 -15.60 -2.30
N LEU A 331 13.64 -14.89 -2.94
CA LEU A 331 14.42 -13.83 -2.31
C LEU A 331 13.53 -12.65 -1.91
N LEU A 332 12.62 -12.21 -2.78
CA LEU A 332 11.66 -11.15 -2.45
C LEU A 332 10.69 -11.59 -1.35
N SER A 333 10.27 -12.86 -1.33
CA SER A 333 9.44 -13.43 -0.26
C SER A 333 10.16 -13.36 1.10
N GLY A 334 11.45 -13.67 1.14
CA GLY A 334 12.28 -13.57 2.34
C GLY A 334 12.33 -12.15 2.92
N VAL A 335 12.47 -11.13 2.07
CA VAL A 335 12.40 -9.71 2.48
C VAL A 335 11.00 -9.37 2.98
N SER A 336 9.98 -9.73 2.22
CA SER A 336 8.58 -9.42 2.57
C SER A 336 8.15 -10.07 3.89
N LEU A 337 8.74 -11.21 4.26
CA LEU A 337 8.48 -11.89 5.54
C LEU A 337 8.94 -11.06 6.76
N ILE A 338 9.99 -10.29 6.62
CA ILE A 338 10.60 -9.57 7.75
C ILE A 338 10.00 -8.17 7.93
N VAL A 339 9.62 -7.51 6.83
CA VAL A 339 9.13 -6.12 6.82
C VAL A 339 7.98 -5.85 7.79
N PRO A 340 6.92 -6.69 7.89
CA PRO A 340 5.80 -6.43 8.78
C PRO A 340 6.21 -6.29 10.25
N SER A 341 7.18 -7.07 10.72
CA SER A 341 7.66 -6.98 12.10
C SER A 341 8.33 -5.64 12.40
N VAL A 342 9.08 -5.09 11.44
CA VAL A 342 9.68 -3.75 11.57
C VAL A 342 8.61 -2.68 11.55
N VAL A 343 7.63 -2.78 10.65
CA VAL A 343 6.50 -1.84 10.57
C VAL A 343 5.76 -1.76 11.91
N VAL A 344 5.45 -2.92 12.52
CA VAL A 344 4.78 -2.97 13.84
C VAL A 344 5.60 -2.24 14.90
N VAL A 345 6.91 -2.50 14.98
CA VAL A 345 7.81 -1.86 15.94
C VAL A 345 7.84 -0.34 15.76
N LEU A 346 8.07 0.12 14.53
CA LEU A 346 8.21 1.54 14.22
C LEU A 346 6.90 2.30 14.40
N GLN A 347 5.77 1.74 13.95
CA GLN A 347 4.46 2.37 14.08
C GLN A 347 4.01 2.44 15.55
N THR A 348 4.17 1.37 16.31
CA THR A 348 3.82 1.36 17.75
C THR A 348 4.56 2.47 18.49
N ARG A 349 5.85 2.59 18.27
CA ARG A 349 6.63 3.64 18.91
C ARG A 349 6.30 5.03 18.39
N ALA A 350 6.07 5.19 17.08
CA ALA A 350 5.64 6.48 16.51
C ALA A 350 4.36 6.99 17.17
N VAL A 351 3.39 6.09 17.43
CA VAL A 351 2.17 6.44 18.18
C VAL A 351 2.49 6.86 19.62
N LEU A 352 3.36 6.12 20.32
CA LEU A 352 3.69 6.41 21.72
C LEU A 352 4.42 7.75 21.94
N VAL A 353 5.26 8.17 20.97
CA VAL A 353 6.00 9.45 21.07
C VAL A 353 5.19 10.64 20.57
N THR A 354 4.02 10.41 19.97
CA THR A 354 3.23 11.46 19.33
C THR A 354 2.03 11.83 20.20
N PRO A 355 1.84 13.12 20.57
CA PRO A 355 0.64 13.59 21.23
C PRO A 355 -0.62 13.31 20.40
N ASP A 356 -1.74 12.95 21.05
CA ASP A 356 -3.01 12.57 20.40
C ASP A 356 -3.47 13.56 19.31
N ARG A 357 -3.33 14.86 19.57
CA ARG A 357 -3.70 15.93 18.65
C ARG A 357 -2.90 15.93 17.33
N LEU A 358 -1.73 15.30 17.29
CA LEU A 358 -0.82 15.27 16.15
C LEU A 358 -0.78 13.90 15.45
N LEU A 359 -1.42 12.85 15.99
CA LEU A 359 -1.37 11.49 15.45
C LEU A 359 -1.78 11.41 13.97
N ALA A 360 -2.91 12.02 13.60
CA ALA A 360 -3.37 12.03 12.22
C ALA A 360 -2.40 12.76 11.28
N ARG A 361 -1.89 13.91 11.71
CA ARG A 361 -0.94 14.74 10.94
C ARG A 361 0.41 14.02 10.78
N MET A 362 0.91 13.42 11.85
CA MET A 362 2.13 12.59 11.81
C MET A 362 1.95 11.41 10.85
N GLY A 363 0.82 10.68 10.94
CA GLY A 363 0.53 9.57 10.05
C GLY A 363 0.51 9.97 8.57
N THR A 364 -0.09 11.11 8.23
CA THR A 364 -0.08 11.65 6.88
C THR A 364 1.33 11.97 6.39
N VAL A 365 2.14 12.63 7.22
CA VAL A 365 3.53 12.98 6.87
C VAL A 365 4.38 11.73 6.67
N LEU A 366 4.30 10.74 7.59
CA LEU A 366 5.05 9.48 7.46
C LEU A 366 4.64 8.69 6.22
N GLY A 367 3.34 8.60 5.93
CA GLY A 367 2.81 7.91 4.75
C GLY A 367 3.28 8.58 3.46
N THR A 368 3.12 9.89 3.34
CA THR A 368 3.54 10.64 2.14
C THR A 368 5.06 10.62 1.94
N ALA A 369 5.83 10.85 3.02
CA ALA A 369 7.30 10.84 2.94
C ALA A 369 7.84 9.44 2.62
N GLY A 370 7.23 8.38 3.19
CA GLY A 370 7.61 6.99 2.92
C GLY A 370 7.40 6.58 1.46
N GLN A 371 6.41 7.16 0.77
CA GLN A 371 6.12 6.89 -0.64
C GLN A 371 6.84 7.85 -1.59
N GLY A 372 7.17 9.08 -1.14
CA GLY A 372 7.67 10.14 -2.00
C GLY A 372 8.94 9.80 -2.77
N VAL A 373 9.86 9.04 -2.18
CA VAL A 373 11.09 8.58 -2.86
C VAL A 373 10.81 7.34 -3.70
N ALA A 374 9.88 6.49 -3.28
CA ALA A 374 9.56 5.24 -3.97
C ALA A 374 8.97 5.45 -5.37
N VAL A 375 8.35 6.61 -5.64
CA VAL A 375 7.81 6.95 -6.98
C VAL A 375 8.88 7.05 -8.05
N LEU A 376 10.14 7.27 -7.67
CA LEU A 376 11.27 7.29 -8.62
C LEU A 376 11.87 5.91 -8.88
N ALA A 377 11.53 4.90 -8.06
CA ALA A 377 12.10 3.56 -8.14
C ALA A 377 11.91 2.88 -9.51
N PRO A 378 10.72 2.94 -10.17
CA PRO A 378 10.54 2.30 -11.47
C PRO A 378 11.41 2.89 -12.57
N VAL A 379 11.48 4.23 -12.69
CA VAL A 379 12.30 4.87 -13.72
C VAL A 379 13.79 4.68 -13.43
N ALA A 380 14.21 4.80 -12.17
CA ALA A 380 15.60 4.55 -11.78
C ALA A 380 16.02 3.11 -12.11
N ALA A 381 15.19 2.12 -11.73
CA ALA A 381 15.44 0.72 -12.05
C ALA A 381 15.50 0.48 -13.56
N GLY A 382 14.55 1.04 -14.32
CA GLY A 382 14.49 0.87 -15.77
C GLY A 382 15.70 1.46 -16.51
N VAL A 383 16.12 2.69 -16.15
CA VAL A 383 17.29 3.36 -16.74
C VAL A 383 18.59 2.64 -16.35
N LEU A 384 18.77 2.37 -15.07
CA LEU A 384 19.98 1.71 -14.58
C LEU A 384 20.13 0.29 -15.12
N VAL A 385 19.03 -0.46 -15.28
CA VAL A 385 19.05 -1.79 -15.91
C VAL A 385 19.46 -1.68 -17.38
N ALA A 386 18.96 -0.68 -18.11
CA ALA A 386 19.29 -0.48 -19.51
C ALA A 386 20.75 -0.10 -19.74
N GLU A 387 21.34 0.73 -18.87
CA GLU A 387 22.71 1.25 -19.02
C GLU A 387 23.78 0.33 -18.41
N TYR A 388 23.53 -0.20 -17.23
CA TYR A 388 24.55 -0.95 -16.45
C TYR A 388 24.24 -2.44 -16.33
N GLY A 389 23.06 -2.87 -16.80
CA GLY A 389 22.58 -4.24 -16.66
C GLY A 389 22.02 -4.55 -15.27
N GLY A 390 21.15 -5.55 -15.22
CA GLY A 390 20.42 -5.89 -13.99
C GLY A 390 21.29 -6.28 -12.80
N ARG A 391 22.45 -6.93 -13.06
CA ARG A 391 23.39 -7.33 -12.00
C ARG A 391 23.99 -6.12 -11.26
N ALA A 392 24.37 -5.09 -11.97
CA ALA A 392 24.92 -3.86 -11.37
C ALA A 392 23.87 -3.15 -10.53
N VAL A 393 22.61 -3.11 -10.98
CA VAL A 393 21.49 -2.50 -10.24
C VAL A 393 21.23 -3.24 -8.93
N ALA A 394 21.17 -4.58 -8.95
CA ALA A 394 20.96 -5.36 -7.74
C ALA A 394 22.11 -5.20 -6.72
N LEU A 395 23.37 -5.15 -7.18
CA LEU A 395 24.54 -4.87 -6.33
C LEU A 395 24.52 -3.44 -5.80
N GLY A 396 24.13 -2.46 -6.61
CA GLY A 396 23.94 -1.08 -6.17
C GLY A 396 22.87 -0.96 -5.09
N CYS A 397 21.74 -1.65 -5.24
CA CYS A 397 20.71 -1.75 -4.20
C CYS A 397 21.26 -2.43 -2.92
N ALA A 398 22.06 -3.49 -3.05
CA ALA A 398 22.71 -4.13 -1.90
C ALA A 398 23.63 -3.16 -1.15
N GLY A 399 24.42 -2.36 -1.85
CA GLY A 399 25.25 -1.29 -1.25
C GLY A 399 24.43 -0.22 -0.55
N ALA A 400 23.32 0.21 -1.17
CA ALA A 400 22.40 1.18 -0.56
C ALA A 400 21.69 0.60 0.68
N PHE A 401 21.28 -0.68 0.66
CA PHE A 401 20.77 -1.37 1.86
C PHE A 401 21.82 -1.48 2.95
N ALA A 402 23.10 -1.71 2.61
CA ALA A 402 24.19 -1.71 3.60
C ALA A 402 24.33 -0.32 4.26
N GLY A 403 24.28 0.77 3.47
CA GLY A 403 24.25 2.13 4.00
C GLY A 403 23.05 2.37 4.94
N LEU A 404 21.86 1.90 4.55
CA LEU A 404 20.66 2.00 5.38
C LEU A 404 20.74 1.12 6.65
N ALA A 405 21.36 -0.07 6.57
CA ALA A 405 21.60 -0.93 7.71
C ALA A 405 22.62 -0.32 8.69
N LEU A 406 23.67 0.30 8.20
CA LEU A 406 24.63 1.07 9.02
C LEU A 406 23.93 2.25 9.71
N TYR A 407 23.10 3.00 8.97
CA TYR A 407 22.28 4.07 9.54
C TYR A 407 21.35 3.56 10.62
N ALA A 408 20.61 2.45 10.39
CA ALA A 408 19.75 1.84 11.37
C ALA A 408 20.53 1.37 12.63
N THR A 409 21.70 0.79 12.45
CA THR A 409 22.57 0.33 13.54
C THR A 409 23.09 1.51 14.38
N SER A 410 23.54 2.59 13.73
CA SER A 410 24.01 3.81 14.42
C SER A 410 22.92 4.52 15.21
N ARG A 411 21.66 4.35 14.80
CA ARG A 411 20.46 4.94 15.42
C ARG A 411 19.64 3.94 16.24
N ALA A 412 20.16 2.74 16.48
CA ALA A 412 19.45 1.68 17.22
C ALA A 412 18.95 2.13 18.61
N ARG A 413 19.67 3.02 19.28
CA ARG A 413 19.25 3.61 20.57
C ARG A 413 17.95 4.40 20.47
N LEU A 414 17.69 5.07 19.34
CA LEU A 414 16.43 5.78 19.11
C LEU A 414 15.24 4.83 19.04
N VAL A 415 15.45 3.58 18.62
CA VAL A 415 14.40 2.56 18.55
C VAL A 415 14.09 1.96 19.91
N VAL A 416 15.05 1.86 20.80
CA VAL A 416 14.85 1.31 22.17
C VAL A 416 14.10 2.29 23.06
N GLY A 417 14.28 3.61 22.89
CA GLY A 417 13.93 4.62 23.88
C GLY A 417 14.94 4.58 25.02
N GLU A 418 15.29 5.72 25.55
CA GLU A 418 15.84 5.75 26.89
C GLU A 418 14.79 5.12 27.79
N ALA A 419 15.13 4.01 28.45
CA ALA A 419 14.29 3.43 29.49
C ALA A 419 14.04 4.55 30.52
N LEU A 420 12.78 5.02 30.58
CA LEU A 420 12.27 5.80 31.67
C LEU A 420 12.26 4.94 32.92
#